data_8c15e9e7f780b4336c1bdbb7eb85fda8
#
_entry.id   8c15e9e7f780b4336c1bdbb7eb85fda8
#
_cell.length_a   1.000
_cell.length_b   1.000
_cell.length_c   1.000
_cell.angle_alpha   90.00
_cell.angle_beta   90.00
_cell.angle_gamma   90.00
#
_symmetry.space_group_name_H-M   'P 1'
#
loop_
_entity.id
_entity.type
_entity.pdbx_description
1 polymer ?
#
loop_
_entity_poly.entity_id
_entity_poly.type
_entity_poly.pdbx_seq_one_letter_code
_entity_poly.pdbx_strand_id
1 'polypeptide(L)'
;MKQRCGRRRASSITAALAVTATMTAVIAAPGGVDGAPNPLRDKTAVHTVSIAADGSYSVRMDTKLDLALETTWGFGGDIHDGFRLPVTEALLPPYLRVHYSNPQGTIDSDPAEATIETEVHSVDIGFSTDRLTAGSHRGVLDYEVAGAAVPASDVNGDQDDGVVVYVRPLDRGDLVIESAAPITAVDCEVFAPHGKSCGEKRGDGWAVSSEELLRDSAVIDAVRITIDADPKGMPAPDIDS
;
A
#
# COMPACT_ATOMS: atom_id res chain seq x y z
N MET A 1 43.61 17.98 58.76
CA MET A 1 44.09 16.58 58.89
C MET A 1 43.81 15.95 57.54
N LYS A 2 44.78 15.85 56.61
CA LYS A 2 45.76 14.76 56.36
C LYS A 2 45.09 13.38 56.49
N GLN A 3 44.92 12.59 55.40
CA GLN A 3 45.92 11.81 54.68
C GLN A 3 45.21 11.03 53.52
N ARG A 4 45.78 11.00 52.36
CA ARG A 4 46.60 10.00 51.63
C ARG A 4 45.82 8.87 51.06
N CYS A 5 45.73 8.82 49.76
CA CYS A 5 46.63 8.16 48.81
C CYS A 5 46.48 6.60 48.76
N GLY A 6 46.07 6.09 47.63
CA GLY A 6 46.03 4.67 47.30
C GLY A 6 45.86 4.45 45.80
N ARG A 7 46.97 4.64 45.04
CA ARG A 7 47.08 4.17 43.66
C ARG A 7 47.10 2.62 43.64
N ARG A 8 46.27 2.00 42.85
CA ARG A 8 46.68 0.73 42.21
C ARG A 8 46.21 0.70 40.76
N ARG A 9 47.17 0.67 39.86
CA ARG A 9 47.03 0.33 38.45
C ARG A 9 46.76 -1.16 38.38
N ALA A 10 45.81 -1.54 37.53
CA ALA A 10 45.76 -2.86 36.94
C ALA A 10 45.45 -2.67 35.45
N SER A 11 46.47 -2.94 34.66
CA SER A 11 46.38 -3.09 33.21
C SER A 11 45.65 -4.38 32.90
N SER A 12 44.69 -4.35 32.00
CA SER A 12 44.22 -5.58 31.34
C SER A 12 43.75 -5.16 29.93
N ILE A 13 44.62 -5.38 29.03
CA ILE A 13 44.57 -6.00 27.73
C ILE A 13 43.18 -5.95 27.06
N THR A 14 43.05 -5.03 26.17
CA THR A 14 41.98 -4.92 25.18
C THR A 14 42.29 -5.88 24.04
N ALA A 15 41.56 -6.95 23.92
CA ALA A 15 41.50 -7.73 22.69
C ALA A 15 40.43 -7.13 21.78
N ALA A 16 40.89 -6.30 20.85
CA ALA A 16 40.04 -5.82 19.75
C ALA A 16 39.88 -6.96 18.74
N LEU A 17 38.73 -7.60 18.73
CA LEU A 17 38.31 -8.42 17.60
C LEU A 17 37.86 -7.46 16.46
N ALA A 18 38.75 -7.24 15.53
CA ALA A 18 38.42 -6.64 14.27
C ALA A 18 37.65 -7.67 13.42
N VAL A 19 36.34 -7.56 13.39
CA VAL A 19 35.51 -8.21 12.39
C VAL A 19 35.65 -7.39 11.11
N THR A 20 36.55 -7.82 10.25
CA THR A 20 36.64 -7.34 8.86
C THR A 20 35.47 -7.92 8.09
N ALA A 21 34.36 -7.16 8.00
CA ALA A 21 33.33 -7.41 7.02
C ALA A 21 33.91 -7.10 5.63
N THR A 22 34.36 -8.13 4.93
CA THR A 22 34.64 -8.05 3.51
C THR A 22 33.33 -7.85 2.76
N MET A 23 32.98 -6.58 2.51
CA MET A 23 32.00 -6.25 1.48
C MET A 23 32.60 -6.65 0.12
N THR A 24 32.18 -7.79 -0.38
CA THR A 24 32.40 -8.14 -1.77
C THR A 24 31.46 -7.26 -2.59
N ALA A 25 31.96 -6.11 -3.02
CA ALA A 25 31.31 -5.33 -4.06
C ALA A 25 31.32 -6.20 -5.33
N VAL A 26 30.17 -6.78 -5.64
CA VAL A 26 29.94 -7.37 -6.96
C VAL A 26 29.84 -6.18 -7.91
N ILE A 27 30.97 -5.80 -8.49
CA ILE A 27 30.99 -4.93 -9.65
C ILE A 27 30.38 -5.77 -10.78
N ALA A 28 29.10 -5.54 -11.05
CA ALA A 28 28.47 -6.04 -12.26
C ALA A 28 29.21 -5.42 -13.44
N ALA A 29 30.05 -6.21 -14.11
CA ALA A 29 30.60 -5.87 -15.41
C ALA A 29 29.43 -5.61 -16.37
N PRO A 30 29.49 -4.61 -17.25
CA PRO A 30 28.54 -4.45 -18.34
C PRO A 30 28.91 -5.44 -19.45
N GLY A 31 28.73 -6.71 -19.18
CA GLY A 31 28.72 -7.76 -20.17
C GLY A 31 27.26 -8.10 -20.42
N GLY A 32 26.78 -7.86 -21.63
CA GLY A 32 25.42 -8.20 -22.01
C GLY A 32 25.15 -9.68 -21.73
N VAL A 33 24.45 -9.93 -20.63
CA VAL A 33 23.72 -11.18 -20.45
C VAL A 33 22.58 -11.05 -21.44
N ASP A 34 22.59 -11.90 -22.46
CA ASP A 34 21.39 -12.14 -23.25
C ASP A 34 20.28 -12.41 -22.23
N GLY A 35 19.42 -11.40 -22.03
CA GLY A 35 18.45 -11.42 -20.94
C GLY A 35 17.56 -12.63 -21.12
N ALA A 36 17.37 -13.40 -20.07
CA ALA A 36 16.36 -14.46 -20.09
C ALA A 36 15.08 -13.84 -20.65
N PRO A 37 14.40 -14.52 -21.60
CA PRO A 37 13.22 -13.97 -22.22
C PRO A 37 12.20 -13.63 -21.14
N ASN A 38 11.68 -12.38 -21.17
CA ASN A 38 10.65 -11.97 -20.25
C ASN A 38 9.44 -12.91 -20.39
N PRO A 39 9.04 -13.64 -19.35
CA PRO A 39 7.91 -14.53 -19.42
C PRO A 39 6.58 -13.78 -19.63
N LEU A 40 6.50 -12.51 -19.22
CA LEU A 40 5.31 -11.69 -19.30
C LEU A 40 5.21 -11.00 -20.68
N ARG A 41 4.13 -11.26 -21.40
CA ARG A 41 3.77 -10.54 -22.64
C ARG A 41 2.90 -9.34 -22.35
N ASP A 42 1.88 -9.54 -21.49
CA ASP A 42 0.91 -8.51 -21.15
C ASP A 42 0.37 -8.74 -19.74
N LYS A 43 0.05 -7.64 -19.05
CA LYS A 43 -0.60 -7.66 -17.76
C LYS A 43 -1.58 -6.49 -17.65
N THR A 44 -2.81 -6.79 -17.28
CA THR A 44 -3.80 -5.78 -16.92
C THR A 44 -4.37 -6.09 -15.54
N ALA A 45 -4.60 -5.06 -14.74
CA ALA A 45 -5.23 -5.18 -13.44
C ALA A 45 -6.35 -4.16 -13.29
N VAL A 46 -7.43 -4.57 -12.63
CA VAL A 46 -8.52 -3.69 -12.23
C VAL A 46 -8.77 -3.91 -10.74
N HIS A 47 -8.75 -2.82 -9.97
CA HIS A 47 -9.11 -2.82 -8.57
C HIS A 47 -10.52 -2.28 -8.42
N THR A 48 -11.44 -3.09 -7.92
CA THR A 48 -12.77 -2.64 -7.53
C THR A 48 -12.78 -2.45 -6.03
N VAL A 49 -13.06 -1.23 -5.58
CA VAL A 49 -13.16 -0.83 -4.18
C VAL A 49 -14.61 -0.56 -3.85
N SER A 50 -15.15 -1.27 -2.87
CA SER A 50 -16.54 -1.10 -2.41
C SER A 50 -16.54 -0.54 -0.99
N ILE A 51 -16.90 0.74 -0.84
CA ILE A 51 -16.86 1.49 0.42
C ILE A 51 -18.19 1.35 1.15
N ALA A 52 -18.13 0.91 2.40
CA ALA A 52 -19.28 0.86 3.31
C ALA A 52 -19.56 2.25 3.94
N ALA A 53 -20.74 2.40 4.55
CA ALA A 53 -21.15 3.66 5.17
C ALA A 53 -20.30 4.05 6.39
N ASP A 54 -19.63 3.10 7.04
CA ASP A 54 -18.72 3.31 8.16
C ASP A 54 -17.28 3.62 7.74
N GLY A 55 -17.01 3.75 6.43
CA GLY A 55 -15.70 4.04 5.88
C GLY A 55 -14.77 2.82 5.73
N SER A 56 -15.17 1.64 6.19
CA SER A 56 -14.49 0.39 5.82
C SER A 56 -14.73 0.07 4.36
N TYR A 57 -13.84 -0.71 3.73
CA TYR A 57 -14.04 -1.10 2.34
C TYR A 57 -13.49 -2.50 2.05
N SER A 58 -14.01 -3.10 1.00
CA SER A 58 -13.44 -4.30 0.39
C SER A 58 -12.76 -3.96 -0.93
N VAL A 59 -11.72 -4.70 -1.25
CA VAL A 59 -10.98 -4.59 -2.51
C VAL A 59 -11.05 -5.93 -3.23
N ARG A 60 -11.40 -5.87 -4.50
CA ARG A 60 -11.26 -6.97 -5.44
C ARG A 60 -10.28 -6.57 -6.52
N MET A 61 -9.12 -7.22 -6.56
CA MET A 61 -8.13 -7.07 -7.62
C MET A 61 -8.31 -8.19 -8.63
N ASP A 62 -8.64 -7.85 -9.87
CA ASP A 62 -8.77 -8.76 -11.01
C ASP A 62 -7.59 -8.55 -11.95
N THR A 63 -6.68 -9.50 -12.02
CA THR A 63 -5.47 -9.42 -12.82
C THR A 63 -5.52 -10.44 -13.95
N LYS A 64 -5.29 -9.98 -15.17
CA LYS A 64 -5.12 -10.85 -16.34
C LYS A 64 -3.65 -10.82 -16.76
N LEU A 65 -3.11 -11.99 -17.02
CA LEU A 65 -1.74 -12.21 -17.48
C LEU A 65 -1.75 -12.91 -18.81
N ASP A 66 -0.85 -12.53 -19.71
CA ASP A 66 -0.47 -13.34 -20.87
C ASP A 66 1.01 -13.71 -20.78
N LEU A 67 1.30 -14.99 -20.59
CA LEU A 67 2.64 -15.52 -20.39
C LEU A 67 3.18 -16.15 -21.67
N ALA A 68 4.41 -15.76 -22.01
CA ALA A 68 5.14 -16.38 -23.13
C ALA A 68 5.72 -17.75 -22.76
N LEU A 69 6.04 -17.95 -21.49
CA LEU A 69 6.74 -19.11 -20.95
C LEU A 69 6.10 -19.54 -19.64
N GLU A 70 6.28 -20.80 -19.28
CA GLU A 70 5.97 -21.31 -17.95
C GLU A 70 6.80 -20.57 -16.89
N THR A 71 6.17 -20.07 -15.83
CA THR A 71 6.84 -19.35 -14.76
C THR A 71 6.06 -19.43 -13.46
N THR A 72 6.73 -19.14 -12.34
CA THR A 72 6.09 -18.81 -11.06
C THR A 72 5.58 -17.37 -11.12
N TRP A 73 4.40 -17.12 -10.61
CA TRP A 73 3.81 -15.77 -10.56
C TRP A 73 3.17 -15.48 -9.21
N GLY A 74 3.37 -14.26 -8.73
CA GLY A 74 2.68 -13.72 -7.56
C GLY A 74 1.58 -12.74 -7.97
N PHE A 75 0.45 -12.82 -7.27
CA PHE A 75 -0.66 -11.89 -7.38
C PHE A 75 -0.80 -11.14 -6.04
N GLY A 76 -0.81 -9.82 -6.09
CA GLY A 76 -0.82 -8.98 -4.91
C GLY A 76 0.35 -8.00 -4.91
N GLY A 77 0.77 -7.56 -3.76
CA GLY A 77 1.90 -6.66 -3.59
C GLY A 77 2.04 -6.09 -2.19
N ASP A 78 3.10 -5.32 -2.01
CA ASP A 78 3.40 -4.60 -0.79
C ASP A 78 2.68 -3.26 -0.75
N ILE A 79 2.10 -2.94 0.39
CA ILE A 79 1.56 -1.62 0.70
C ILE A 79 2.06 -1.15 2.07
N HIS A 80 2.20 0.16 2.25
CA HIS A 80 2.47 0.71 3.58
C HIS A 80 1.25 0.56 4.49
N ASP A 81 1.45 0.25 5.75
CA ASP A 81 0.41 -0.09 6.72
C ASP A 81 -0.40 1.11 7.23
N GLY A 82 -0.12 2.33 6.75
CA GLY A 82 -0.85 3.51 7.15
C GLY A 82 -0.70 4.70 6.24
N PHE A 83 -1.42 5.77 6.55
CA PHE A 83 -1.43 7.02 5.79
C PHE A 83 -1.06 8.20 6.67
N ARG A 84 -0.24 9.11 6.16
CA ARG A 84 0.00 10.39 6.80
C ARG A 84 -1.20 11.31 6.54
N LEU A 85 -1.78 11.83 7.61
CA LEU A 85 -2.88 12.78 7.49
C LEU A 85 -2.33 14.19 7.22
N PRO A 86 -2.84 14.92 6.23
CA PRO A 86 -2.43 16.29 5.95
C PRO A 86 -2.98 17.26 7.03
N VAL A 87 -2.26 17.39 8.14
CA VAL A 87 -2.59 18.35 9.21
C VAL A 87 -1.64 19.53 9.10
N THR A 88 -2.20 20.74 8.90
CA THR A 88 -1.47 21.96 8.56
C THR A 88 -0.59 22.53 9.67
N GLU A 89 -0.72 22.08 10.93
CA GLU A 89 -0.04 22.67 12.08
C GLU A 89 0.95 21.74 12.82
N ALA A 90 1.04 20.47 12.43
CA ALA A 90 1.91 19.51 13.09
C ALA A 90 3.29 19.47 12.44
N LEU A 91 4.36 19.49 13.26
CA LEU A 91 5.74 19.26 12.79
C LEU A 91 5.93 17.87 12.14
N LEU A 92 5.16 16.91 12.62
CA LEU A 92 5.04 15.57 12.05
C LEU A 92 3.55 15.27 11.93
N PRO A 93 3.03 15.03 10.70
CA PRO A 93 1.64 14.68 10.53
C PRO A 93 1.34 13.35 11.25
N PRO A 94 0.18 13.25 11.91
CA PRO A 94 -0.26 12.01 12.55
C PRO A 94 -0.42 10.91 11.52
N TYR A 95 -0.23 9.68 11.96
CA TYR A 95 -0.27 8.49 11.12
C TYR A 95 -1.55 7.69 11.39
N LEU A 96 -2.33 7.47 10.35
CA LEU A 96 -3.55 6.66 10.41
C LEU A 96 -3.18 5.20 10.19
N ARG A 97 -3.46 4.33 11.16
CA ARG A 97 -3.24 2.88 11.06
C ARG A 97 -4.37 2.20 10.33
N VAL A 98 -4.00 1.30 9.43
CA VAL A 98 -4.94 0.56 8.59
C VAL A 98 -4.82 -0.93 8.87
N HIS A 99 -5.96 -1.61 8.94
CA HIS A 99 -6.06 -3.04 9.20
C HIS A 99 -6.58 -3.77 7.98
N TYR A 100 -5.83 -4.76 7.52
CA TYR A 100 -6.16 -5.62 6.39
C TYR A 100 -6.58 -7.00 6.89
N SER A 101 -7.62 -7.60 6.28
CA SER A 101 -8.18 -8.87 6.73
C SER A 101 -8.84 -9.65 5.59
N ASN A 102 -9.17 -10.92 5.88
CA ASN A 102 -9.97 -11.81 5.04
C ASN A 102 -9.45 -11.99 3.59
N PRO A 103 -8.13 -12.26 3.37
CA PRO A 103 -7.62 -12.46 2.02
C PRO A 103 -8.19 -13.73 1.42
N GLN A 104 -8.64 -13.65 0.16
CA GLN A 104 -9.11 -14.78 -0.63
C GLN A 104 -8.54 -14.68 -2.04
N GLY A 105 -8.04 -15.79 -2.56
CA GLY A 105 -7.44 -15.84 -3.88
C GLY A 105 -8.06 -16.89 -4.79
N THR A 106 -8.07 -16.62 -6.09
CA THR A 106 -8.35 -17.64 -7.11
C THR A 106 -7.43 -17.45 -8.33
N ILE A 107 -7.10 -18.56 -9.00
CA ILE A 107 -6.39 -18.57 -10.28
C ILE A 107 -7.20 -19.39 -11.25
N ASP A 108 -7.56 -18.80 -12.39
CA ASP A 108 -8.39 -19.44 -13.42
C ASP A 108 -9.68 -20.07 -12.85
N SER A 109 -10.20 -19.45 -11.76
CA SER A 109 -11.34 -19.87 -10.95
C SER A 109 -11.08 -20.98 -9.93
N ASP A 110 -9.89 -21.53 -9.86
CA ASP A 110 -9.50 -22.48 -8.80
C ASP A 110 -9.06 -21.71 -7.54
N PRO A 111 -9.46 -22.14 -6.33
CA PRO A 111 -9.05 -21.49 -5.09
C PRO A 111 -7.52 -21.50 -4.93
N ALA A 112 -6.96 -20.35 -4.48
CA ALA A 112 -5.57 -20.20 -4.12
C ALA A 112 -5.46 -19.70 -2.67
N GLU A 113 -4.46 -20.17 -1.93
CA GLU A 113 -4.21 -19.72 -0.56
C GLU A 113 -3.61 -18.31 -0.59
N ALA A 114 -4.41 -17.33 -0.17
CA ALA A 114 -3.97 -15.95 -0.04
C ALA A 114 -3.58 -15.65 1.41
N THR A 115 -2.56 -14.81 1.59
CA THR A 115 -2.02 -14.43 2.90
C THR A 115 -1.95 -12.92 3.05
N ILE A 116 -1.91 -12.48 4.32
CA ILE A 116 -1.53 -11.13 4.73
C ILE A 116 -0.34 -11.27 5.66
N GLU A 117 0.79 -10.72 5.26
CA GLU A 117 2.01 -10.69 6.09
C GLU A 117 2.32 -9.25 6.45
N THR A 118 2.36 -8.96 7.77
CA THR A 118 2.61 -7.61 8.27
C THR A 118 4.07 -7.48 8.69
N GLU A 119 4.79 -6.54 8.12
CA GLU A 119 6.11 -6.10 8.50
C GLU A 119 6.05 -4.78 9.31
N VAL A 120 7.20 -4.21 9.66
CA VAL A 120 7.25 -3.01 10.54
C VAL A 120 6.57 -1.79 9.92
N HIS A 121 6.56 -1.66 8.60
CA HIS A 121 6.01 -0.50 7.88
C HIS A 121 5.30 -0.87 6.58
N SER A 122 5.08 -2.15 6.34
CA SER A 122 4.41 -2.62 5.12
C SER A 122 3.58 -3.86 5.41
N VAL A 123 2.62 -4.08 4.56
CA VAL A 123 1.78 -5.28 4.55
C VAL A 123 1.88 -5.87 3.16
N ASP A 124 2.30 -7.12 3.07
CA ASP A 124 2.24 -7.90 1.83
C ASP A 124 0.91 -8.66 1.81
N ILE A 125 0.12 -8.44 0.78
CA ILE A 125 -1.17 -9.09 0.57
C ILE A 125 -1.14 -9.80 -0.77
N GLY A 126 -1.30 -11.11 -0.76
CA GLY A 126 -1.28 -11.82 -2.03
C GLY A 126 -1.25 -13.33 -1.91
N PHE A 127 -1.02 -13.95 -3.04
CA PHE A 127 -0.77 -15.37 -3.18
C PHE A 127 0.18 -15.63 -4.35
N SER A 128 0.91 -16.72 -4.28
CA SER A 128 1.81 -17.15 -5.35
C SER A 128 1.38 -18.50 -5.90
N THR A 129 1.82 -18.78 -7.12
CA THR A 129 1.63 -20.09 -7.76
C THR A 129 2.96 -20.80 -7.88
N ASP A 130 2.96 -22.10 -7.76
CA ASP A 130 4.17 -22.88 -8.04
C ASP A 130 4.57 -22.79 -9.51
N ARG A 131 3.59 -22.89 -10.43
CA ARG A 131 3.83 -22.79 -11.88
C ARG A 131 2.56 -22.45 -12.65
N LEU A 132 2.66 -21.42 -13.51
CA LEU A 132 1.71 -21.13 -14.57
C LEU A 132 2.31 -21.52 -15.91
N THR A 133 1.55 -22.20 -16.75
CA THR A 133 1.96 -22.54 -18.12
C THR A 133 1.99 -21.28 -19.01
N ALA A 134 2.56 -21.37 -20.21
CA ALA A 134 2.39 -20.32 -21.20
C ALA A 134 0.91 -20.19 -21.60
N GLY A 135 0.43 -18.95 -21.75
CA GLY A 135 -0.95 -18.64 -22.10
C GLY A 135 -1.56 -17.55 -21.23
N SER A 136 -2.87 -17.38 -21.36
CA SER A 136 -3.62 -16.38 -20.60
C SER A 136 -4.12 -16.98 -19.29
N HIS A 137 -3.88 -16.25 -18.20
CA HIS A 137 -4.30 -16.58 -16.84
C HIS A 137 -5.05 -15.41 -16.20
N ARG A 138 -5.92 -15.73 -15.25
CA ARG A 138 -6.65 -14.74 -14.46
C ARG A 138 -6.47 -15.01 -12.97
N GLY A 139 -5.89 -14.05 -12.25
CA GLY A 139 -5.81 -14.04 -10.79
C GLY A 139 -6.83 -13.08 -10.21
N VAL A 140 -7.55 -13.51 -9.18
CA VAL A 140 -8.43 -12.63 -8.41
C VAL A 140 -8.01 -12.70 -6.96
N LEU A 141 -7.85 -11.52 -6.34
CA LEU A 141 -7.54 -11.35 -4.92
C LEU A 141 -8.59 -10.44 -4.31
N ASP A 142 -9.29 -10.95 -3.30
CA ASP A 142 -10.25 -10.20 -2.49
C ASP A 142 -9.69 -10.01 -1.07
N TYR A 143 -9.86 -8.83 -0.47
CA TYR A 143 -9.52 -8.54 0.92
C TYR A 143 -10.33 -7.38 1.48
N GLU A 144 -10.34 -7.22 2.79
CA GLU A 144 -11.06 -6.17 3.51
C GLU A 144 -10.10 -5.20 4.19
N VAL A 145 -10.51 -3.93 4.29
CA VAL A 145 -9.72 -2.84 4.87
C VAL A 145 -10.58 -2.06 5.86
N ALA A 146 -10.03 -1.86 7.05
CA ALA A 146 -10.64 -1.05 8.10
C ALA A 146 -9.64 -0.03 8.64
N GLY A 147 -10.14 1.05 9.25
CA GLY A 147 -9.30 2.11 9.83
C GLY A 147 -8.70 3.08 8.81
N ALA A 148 -9.08 3.00 7.54
CA ALA A 148 -8.58 3.88 6.47
C ALA A 148 -9.46 5.13 6.25
N ALA A 149 -10.33 5.47 7.18
CA ALA A 149 -11.28 6.56 7.05
C ALA A 149 -11.21 7.52 8.25
N VAL A 150 -11.46 8.81 7.97
CA VAL A 150 -11.52 9.88 8.97
C VAL A 150 -12.68 10.83 8.66
N PRO A 151 -13.22 11.57 9.65
CA PRO A 151 -14.12 12.66 9.38
C PRO A 151 -13.51 13.68 8.40
N ALA A 152 -14.28 14.18 7.45
CA ALA A 152 -13.80 15.16 6.49
C ALA A 152 -13.33 16.46 7.15
N SER A 153 -13.96 16.84 8.27
CA SER A 153 -13.55 17.97 9.11
C SER A 153 -12.11 17.87 9.61
N ASP A 154 -11.60 16.67 9.85
CA ASP A 154 -10.25 16.46 10.42
C ASP A 154 -9.14 16.71 9.40
N VAL A 155 -9.47 16.69 8.09
CA VAL A 155 -8.50 16.86 7.00
C VAL A 155 -8.74 18.08 6.12
N ASN A 156 -10.01 18.52 5.98
CA ASN A 156 -10.38 19.63 5.11
C ASN A 156 -10.78 20.90 5.89
N GLY A 157 -10.91 20.79 7.21
CA GLY A 157 -11.37 21.87 8.11
C GLY A 157 -12.84 21.75 8.51
N ASP A 158 -13.22 22.47 9.54
CA ASP A 158 -14.49 22.36 10.30
C ASP A 158 -15.79 22.52 9.49
N GLN A 159 -15.72 22.88 8.22
CA GLN A 159 -16.90 23.13 7.38
C GLN A 159 -17.24 21.98 6.43
N ASP A 160 -16.43 20.95 6.36
CA ASP A 160 -16.70 19.81 5.48
C ASP A 160 -17.38 18.67 6.25
N ASP A 161 -18.66 18.48 5.91
CA ASP A 161 -19.41 17.30 6.34
C ASP A 161 -19.00 16.08 5.50
N GLY A 162 -19.04 14.88 6.10
CA GLY A 162 -18.79 13.63 5.40
C GLY A 162 -17.56 12.88 5.91
N VAL A 163 -17.18 11.87 5.16
CA VAL A 163 -16.11 10.94 5.48
C VAL A 163 -15.07 10.91 4.37
N VAL A 164 -13.80 11.01 4.72
CA VAL A 164 -12.67 10.82 3.81
C VAL A 164 -12.12 9.41 4.00
N VAL A 165 -12.06 8.66 2.90
CA VAL A 165 -11.52 7.29 2.85
C VAL A 165 -10.25 7.30 2.01
N TYR A 166 -9.19 6.69 2.54
CA TYR A 166 -7.92 6.53 1.83
C TYR A 166 -7.83 5.13 1.25
N VAL A 167 -7.58 5.04 -0.06
CA VAL A 167 -7.42 3.79 -0.79
C VAL A 167 -6.04 3.73 -1.42
N ARG A 168 -5.33 2.61 -1.21
CA ARG A 168 -4.05 2.34 -1.85
C ARG A 168 -4.18 1.09 -2.73
N PRO A 169 -4.07 1.23 -4.05
CA PRO A 169 -4.06 0.06 -4.93
C PRO A 169 -2.75 -0.73 -4.77
N LEU A 170 -2.85 -2.07 -4.74
CA LEU A 170 -1.70 -2.98 -4.60
C LEU A 170 -0.77 -3.01 -5.83
N ASP A 171 -1.30 -2.70 -6.99
CA ASP A 171 -0.59 -2.85 -8.26
C ASP A 171 -1.01 -1.76 -9.25
N ARG A 172 -0.26 -1.64 -10.33
CA ARG A 172 -0.60 -0.73 -11.42
C ARG A 172 -1.81 -1.26 -12.17
N GLY A 173 -2.94 -0.64 -11.97
CA GLY A 173 -4.20 -1.03 -12.60
C GLY A 173 -5.21 0.10 -12.56
N ASP A 174 -6.31 -0.09 -13.27
CA ASP A 174 -7.44 0.83 -13.19
C ASP A 174 -8.14 0.67 -11.84
N LEU A 175 -8.67 1.77 -11.30
CA LEU A 175 -9.41 1.76 -10.05
C LEU A 175 -10.88 2.08 -10.34
N VAL A 176 -11.76 1.20 -9.89
CA VAL A 176 -13.21 1.39 -9.89
C VAL A 176 -13.67 1.53 -8.45
N ILE A 177 -14.38 2.60 -8.13
CA ILE A 177 -14.82 2.92 -6.79
C ILE A 177 -16.35 2.90 -6.75
N GLU A 178 -16.87 2.06 -5.88
CA GLU A 178 -18.28 1.98 -5.53
C GLU A 178 -18.46 2.38 -4.06
N SER A 179 -19.57 2.98 -3.69
CA SER A 179 -19.81 3.40 -2.32
C SER A 179 -21.28 3.26 -1.96
N ALA A 180 -21.56 2.87 -0.70
CA ALA A 180 -22.91 2.86 -0.13
C ALA A 180 -23.49 4.26 0.06
N ALA A 181 -22.63 5.30 0.15
CA ALA A 181 -22.99 6.70 0.22
C ALA A 181 -22.52 7.45 -1.03
N PRO A 182 -23.12 8.58 -1.41
CA PRO A 182 -22.70 9.36 -2.59
C PRO A 182 -21.22 9.76 -2.50
N ILE A 183 -20.46 9.53 -3.58
CA ILE A 183 -19.07 10.03 -3.71
C ILE A 183 -19.13 11.49 -4.14
N THR A 184 -18.54 12.39 -3.36
CA THR A 184 -18.54 13.84 -3.61
C THR A 184 -17.23 14.33 -4.23
N ALA A 185 -16.09 13.69 -3.89
CA ALA A 185 -14.79 14.01 -4.48
C ALA A 185 -13.88 12.79 -4.53
N VAL A 186 -12.96 12.77 -5.53
CA VAL A 186 -11.86 11.81 -5.63
C VAL A 186 -10.60 12.57 -6.02
N ASP A 187 -9.56 12.46 -5.21
CA ASP A 187 -8.28 13.15 -5.38
C ASP A 187 -7.13 12.15 -5.40
N CYS A 188 -6.21 12.30 -6.35
CA CYS A 188 -5.03 11.43 -6.53
C CYS A 188 -3.73 11.99 -5.93
N GLU A 189 -3.73 13.20 -5.40
CA GLU A 189 -2.60 13.80 -4.70
C GLU A 189 -2.89 13.89 -3.21
N VAL A 190 -2.28 13.02 -2.42
CA VAL A 190 -2.57 12.90 -0.99
C VAL A 190 -1.86 13.94 -0.14
N PHE A 191 -0.71 14.48 -0.61
CA PHE A 191 0.13 15.41 0.17
C PHE A 191 -0.15 16.89 -0.09
N ALA A 192 -1.01 17.23 -1.05
CA ALA A 192 -1.43 18.60 -1.24
C ALA A 192 -2.65 18.91 -0.34
N PRO A 193 -2.69 20.06 0.36
CA PRO A 193 -3.84 20.43 1.19
C PRO A 193 -5.15 20.52 0.39
N HIS A 194 -5.06 20.61 -0.92
CA HIS A 194 -6.18 20.52 -1.85
C HIS A 194 -5.75 19.54 -2.93
N GLY A 195 -6.09 18.25 -2.74
CA GLY A 195 -5.75 17.20 -3.69
C GLY A 195 -6.17 17.57 -5.12
N LYS A 196 -5.48 17.03 -6.09
CA LYS A 196 -5.85 17.19 -7.50
C LYS A 196 -6.92 16.17 -7.82
N SER A 197 -8.10 16.65 -8.17
CA SER A 197 -9.19 15.77 -8.62
C SER A 197 -8.73 14.91 -9.79
N CYS A 198 -9.07 13.63 -9.72
CA CYS A 198 -8.73 12.63 -10.72
C CYS A 198 -9.90 11.70 -11.02
N GLY A 199 -9.79 11.00 -12.15
CA GLY A 199 -10.81 10.10 -12.61
C GLY A 199 -12.10 10.77 -13.08
N GLU A 200 -13.09 9.96 -13.30
CA GLU A 200 -14.40 10.39 -13.79
C GLU A 200 -15.54 9.67 -13.08
N LYS A 201 -16.67 10.35 -12.92
CA LYS A 201 -17.87 9.74 -12.38
C LYS A 201 -18.47 8.76 -13.38
N ARG A 202 -18.77 7.53 -12.92
CA ARG A 202 -19.41 6.47 -13.70
C ARG A 202 -20.66 5.95 -12.98
N GLY A 203 -21.83 6.39 -13.40
CA GLY A 203 -23.08 6.06 -12.70
C GLY A 203 -23.07 6.61 -11.27
N ASP A 204 -23.24 5.72 -10.28
CA ASP A 204 -23.18 6.07 -8.86
C ASP A 204 -21.75 5.92 -8.28
N GLY A 205 -20.82 5.38 -9.05
CA GLY A 205 -19.42 5.20 -8.67
C GLY A 205 -18.46 6.16 -9.35
N TRP A 206 -17.15 5.81 -9.28
CA TRP A 206 -16.05 6.58 -9.84
C TRP A 206 -15.02 5.67 -10.49
N ALA A 207 -14.32 6.13 -11.51
CA ALA A 207 -13.23 5.38 -12.14
C ALA A 207 -12.00 6.26 -12.30
N VAL A 208 -10.84 5.71 -11.96
CA VAL A 208 -9.52 6.33 -12.14
C VAL A 208 -8.68 5.38 -12.98
N SER A 209 -8.12 5.89 -14.08
CA SER A 209 -7.26 5.07 -14.93
C SER A 209 -5.88 4.86 -14.32
N SER A 210 -5.25 3.75 -14.63
CA SER A 210 -3.86 3.47 -14.25
C SER A 210 -2.89 4.54 -14.77
N GLU A 211 -3.18 5.16 -15.91
CA GLU A 211 -2.40 6.25 -16.48
C GLU A 211 -2.46 7.51 -15.60
N GLU A 212 -3.64 7.83 -15.04
CA GLU A 212 -3.79 8.95 -14.10
C GLU A 212 -3.07 8.69 -12.77
N LEU A 213 -3.11 7.45 -12.27
CA LEU A 213 -2.40 7.02 -11.07
C LEU A 213 -0.87 7.06 -11.23
N LEU A 214 -0.36 7.09 -12.45
CA LEU A 214 1.08 7.08 -12.76
C LEU A 214 1.62 8.44 -13.24
N ARG A 215 0.77 9.46 -13.38
CA ARG A 215 1.02 10.68 -14.19
C ARG A 215 2.25 11.51 -13.80
N ASP A 216 2.78 11.41 -12.59
CA ASP A 216 3.87 12.29 -12.13
C ASP A 216 5.10 11.55 -11.58
N SER A 217 5.43 10.35 -12.05
CA SER A 217 6.60 9.56 -11.60
C SER A 217 6.75 9.40 -10.06
N ALA A 218 5.94 10.07 -9.28
CA ALA A 218 5.71 9.81 -7.89
C ALA A 218 4.64 8.72 -7.80
N VAL A 219 4.97 7.61 -7.17
CA VAL A 219 4.00 6.60 -6.79
C VAL A 219 2.89 7.32 -6.03
N ILE A 220 1.67 7.30 -6.54
CA ILE A 220 0.53 7.81 -5.79
C ILE A 220 0.35 6.88 -4.60
N ASP A 221 0.72 7.37 -3.42
CA ASP A 221 0.66 6.57 -2.20
C ASP A 221 -0.78 6.21 -1.83
N ALA A 222 -1.74 7.06 -2.17
CA ALA A 222 -3.15 6.78 -1.95
C ALA A 222 -4.07 7.65 -2.83
N VAL A 223 -5.29 7.17 -3.04
CA VAL A 223 -6.41 7.92 -3.58
C VAL A 223 -7.30 8.32 -2.41
N ARG A 224 -7.61 9.61 -2.30
CA ARG A 224 -8.50 10.16 -1.29
C ARG A 224 -9.91 10.27 -1.86
N ILE A 225 -10.87 9.65 -1.19
CA ILE A 225 -12.26 9.59 -1.62
C ILE A 225 -13.11 10.24 -0.54
N THR A 226 -13.89 11.26 -0.89
CA THR A 226 -14.86 11.88 0.02
C THR A 226 -16.23 11.33 -0.29
N ILE A 227 -16.92 10.82 0.74
CA ILE A 227 -18.29 10.31 0.65
C ILE A 227 -19.21 11.14 1.55
N ASP A 228 -20.47 11.30 1.13
CA ASP A 228 -21.52 11.95 1.92
C ASP A 228 -22.13 10.94 2.91
N ALA A 229 -21.43 10.72 4.01
CA ALA A 229 -21.81 9.82 5.10
C ALA A 229 -21.67 10.52 6.45
N ASP A 230 -22.52 10.13 7.44
CA ASP A 230 -22.44 10.68 8.80
C ASP A 230 -21.18 10.12 9.52
N PRO A 231 -20.18 10.94 9.85
CA PRO A 231 -18.97 10.49 10.54
C PRO A 231 -19.23 9.90 11.94
N LYS A 232 -20.40 10.17 12.55
CA LYS A 232 -20.75 9.59 13.86
C LYS A 232 -20.94 8.08 13.83
N GLY A 233 -21.18 7.49 12.65
CA GLY A 233 -21.30 6.04 12.44
C GLY A 233 -19.97 5.31 12.31
N MET A 234 -18.85 6.05 12.22
CA MET A 234 -17.52 5.48 12.04
C MET A 234 -16.91 5.00 13.35
N PRO A 235 -16.12 3.91 13.31
CA PRO A 235 -15.18 3.61 14.40
C PRO A 235 -14.19 4.78 14.58
N ALA A 236 -13.77 5.02 15.82
CA ALA A 236 -12.74 6.03 16.07
C ALA A 236 -11.46 5.64 15.29
N PRO A 237 -10.85 6.57 14.52
CA PRO A 237 -9.64 6.28 13.79
C PRO A 237 -8.49 5.96 14.74
N ASP A 238 -7.68 4.95 14.40
CA ASP A 238 -6.45 4.63 15.12
C ASP A 238 -5.33 5.55 14.60
N ILE A 239 -5.03 6.58 15.37
CA ILE A 239 -4.09 7.64 15.01
C ILE A 239 -2.89 7.59 15.94
N ASP A 240 -1.70 7.34 15.39
CA ASP A 240 -0.43 7.51 16.07
C ASP A 240 -0.01 8.99 16.06
N SER A 241 0.25 9.52 17.26
CA SER A 241 0.67 10.91 17.49
C SER A 241 2.17 11.03 17.78
#